data_4b1f2fabfcbe720095be51b0f056a5fb
#
_entry.id   4b1f2fabfcbe720095be51b0f056a5fb
#
_cell.length_a   1.000
_cell.length_b   1.000
_cell.length_c   1.000
_cell.angle_alpha   90.00
_cell.angle_beta   90.00
_cell.angle_gamma   90.00
#
_symmetry.space_group_name_H-M   'P 1'
#
loop_
_entity.id
_entity.type
_entity.pdbx_description
1 polymer ?
#
loop_
_entity_poly.entity_id
_entity_poly.type
_entity_poly.pdbx_seq_one_letter_code
_entity_poly.pdbx_strand_id
1 'polypeptide(L)'
;MRWEKGTEFADAILHRSLEENRFSTLDRALFMEIFYGVIRYGRTLDFLIGKLREQEADTRTRQALRMGVYQLLRTRIPRHAAVNETVNTAGRSRAVVNAVLRRYVREEKELMQSLEAAPVGVRLSHPEILVSRWTRQFGIEDTTRLCEWNNEPADILIRVNELKVSVGELMKAGGGEPVAFHPLMLKMEKLPIPWIVTGLCYVQDPSTLMACEMLAPRPGDRVLDACAAPGGKTSYLAQGMKNEGRIVACDVSAERLGRLRENLERLGVTNVEVRKADWLRAPPGQKELGKFDRILLDAPCSNTGVIRRRVDVRWRLKEEDFLRLPDAQMGLIKNVAGLLKPGGALVYSTCSIEPEENDEVVRRAAREAPELKFVKSRRTLPFRDKVDGAFAALFTRA
;
A
#
# COMPACT_ATOMS: atom_id res chain seq x y z
N MET A 1 19.06 1.84 7.25
CA MET A 1 19.46 1.55 8.63
C MET A 1 18.43 0.74 9.42
N ARG A 2 17.37 1.30 10.07
CA ARG A 2 16.36 0.45 10.75
C ARG A 2 15.51 -0.36 9.78
N TRP A 3 15.08 0.24 8.67
CA TRP A 3 14.30 -0.44 7.66
C TRP A 3 15.09 -1.55 6.93
N GLU A 4 16.39 -1.38 6.68
CA GLU A 4 17.26 -2.40 6.07
C GLU A 4 17.43 -3.64 6.96
N LYS A 5 17.27 -3.49 8.29
CA LYS A 5 17.27 -4.61 9.23
C LYS A 5 15.96 -5.41 9.19
N GLY A 6 14.96 -4.97 8.41
CA GLY A 6 13.71 -5.69 8.20
C GLY A 6 12.72 -5.67 9.36
N THR A 7 13.05 -5.00 10.47
CA THR A 7 12.25 -5.04 11.70
C THR A 7 11.02 -4.13 11.68
N GLU A 8 11.08 -3.03 10.90
CA GLU A 8 10.00 -2.02 10.84
C GLU A 8 9.72 -1.59 9.41
N PHE A 9 8.47 -1.25 9.12
CA PHE A 9 8.10 -0.65 7.83
C PHE A 9 8.54 0.80 7.72
N ALA A 10 8.79 1.26 6.48
CA ALA A 10 9.26 2.61 6.22
C ALA A 10 8.31 3.68 6.80
N ASP A 11 7.01 3.48 6.66
CA ASP A 11 5.99 4.40 7.19
C ASP A 11 6.06 4.56 8.71
N ALA A 12 6.28 3.47 9.46
CA ALA A 12 6.39 3.51 10.91
C ALA A 12 7.65 4.26 11.36
N ILE A 13 8.77 4.05 10.65
CA ILE A 13 10.03 4.75 10.93
C ILE A 13 9.88 6.25 10.63
N LEU A 14 9.27 6.58 9.49
CA LEU A 14 9.04 7.97 9.10
C LEU A 14 8.16 8.70 10.12
N HIS A 15 7.01 8.09 10.48
CA HIS A 15 6.06 8.66 11.43
C HIS A 15 6.74 9.00 12.76
N ARG A 16 7.46 8.05 13.35
CA ARG A 16 8.23 8.26 14.58
C ARG A 16 9.26 9.39 14.42
N SER A 17 10.00 9.41 13.31
CA SER A 17 10.99 10.46 13.07
C SER A 17 10.37 11.86 12.95
N LEU A 18 9.15 11.96 12.41
CA LEU A 18 8.41 13.21 12.31
C LEU A 18 7.81 13.66 13.65
N GLU A 19 7.51 12.73 14.56
CA GLU A 19 7.04 13.04 15.92
C GLU A 19 8.20 13.47 16.84
N GLU A 20 9.34 12.79 16.73
CA GLU A 20 10.53 13.06 17.55
C GLU A 20 11.22 14.40 17.18
N ASN A 21 10.96 14.94 16.00
CA ASN A 21 11.65 16.14 15.50
C ASN A 21 10.64 17.21 15.06
N ARG A 22 10.95 18.45 15.42
CA ARG A 22 10.19 19.63 14.96
C ARG A 22 10.70 20.08 13.60
N PHE A 23 10.00 19.72 12.54
CA PHE A 23 10.29 20.19 11.19
C PHE A 23 9.40 21.38 10.82
N SER A 24 9.95 22.36 10.08
CA SER A 24 9.11 23.26 9.30
C SER A 24 8.32 22.49 8.25
N THR A 25 7.28 23.07 7.68
CA THR A 25 6.48 22.42 6.61
C THR A 25 7.36 22.05 5.41
N LEU A 26 8.31 22.91 5.04
CA LEU A 26 9.22 22.69 3.91
C LEU A 26 10.26 21.59 4.22
N ASP A 27 10.86 21.63 5.41
CA ASP A 27 11.84 20.61 5.82
C ASP A 27 11.18 19.24 5.95
N ARG A 28 9.94 19.19 6.46
CA ARG A 28 9.15 17.96 6.52
C ARG A 28 8.93 17.36 5.12
N ALA A 29 8.53 18.18 4.16
CA ALA A 29 8.32 17.75 2.78
C ALA A 29 9.62 17.23 2.15
N LEU A 30 10.71 17.96 2.31
CA LEU A 30 12.03 17.55 1.81
C LEU A 30 12.54 16.27 2.49
N PHE A 31 12.36 16.15 3.79
CA PHE A 31 12.74 14.94 4.53
C PHE A 31 11.97 13.69 4.01
N MET A 32 10.65 13.83 3.82
CA MET A 32 9.83 12.76 3.27
C MET A 32 10.24 12.40 1.84
N GLU A 33 10.50 13.40 1.00
CA GLU A 33 10.95 13.22 -0.39
C GLU A 33 12.26 12.44 -0.44
N ILE A 34 13.28 12.86 0.33
CA ILE A 34 14.58 12.16 0.35
C ILE A 34 14.43 10.76 0.96
N PHE A 35 13.67 10.62 2.05
CA PHE A 35 13.48 9.34 2.73
C PHE A 35 12.85 8.29 1.82
N TYR A 36 11.69 8.61 1.24
CA TYR A 36 11.02 7.68 0.34
C TYR A 36 11.76 7.51 -0.98
N GLY A 37 12.39 8.57 -1.47
CA GLY A 37 13.17 8.55 -2.70
C GLY A 37 14.36 7.61 -2.63
N VAL A 38 15.14 7.65 -1.56
CA VAL A 38 16.27 6.74 -1.34
C VAL A 38 15.80 5.29 -1.26
N ILE A 39 14.67 5.01 -0.61
CA ILE A 39 14.11 3.65 -0.56
C ILE A 39 13.63 3.22 -1.95
N ARG A 40 12.88 4.08 -2.64
CA ARG A 40 12.31 3.80 -3.97
C ARG A 40 13.38 3.51 -5.01
N TYR A 41 14.44 4.30 -5.03
CA TYR A 41 15.50 4.21 -6.04
C TYR A 41 16.75 3.47 -5.57
N GLY A 42 16.69 2.73 -4.47
CA GLY A 42 17.85 2.08 -3.83
C GLY A 42 18.76 1.33 -4.78
N ARG A 43 18.22 0.47 -5.68
CA ARG A 43 19.01 -0.32 -6.64
C ARG A 43 19.67 0.54 -7.72
N THR A 44 18.96 1.54 -8.22
CA THR A 44 19.50 2.51 -9.18
C THR A 44 20.64 3.32 -8.56
N LEU A 45 20.45 3.78 -7.31
CA LEU A 45 21.46 4.55 -6.60
C LEU A 45 22.71 3.70 -6.34
N ASP A 46 22.55 2.46 -5.91
CA ASP A 46 23.68 1.54 -5.69
C ASP A 46 24.44 1.24 -6.99
N PHE A 47 23.74 1.06 -8.11
CA PHE A 47 24.36 0.90 -9.42
C PHE A 47 25.24 2.11 -9.80
N LEU A 48 24.70 3.32 -9.65
CA LEU A 48 25.45 4.55 -9.95
C LEU A 48 26.63 4.75 -9.01
N ILE A 49 26.46 4.47 -7.73
CA ILE A 49 27.56 4.52 -6.74
C ILE A 49 28.63 3.49 -7.08
N GLY A 50 28.26 2.27 -7.50
CA GLY A 50 29.19 1.23 -7.90
C GLY A 50 30.03 1.59 -9.12
N LYS A 51 29.49 2.39 -10.06
CA LYS A 51 30.27 2.93 -11.19
C LYS A 51 31.31 3.98 -10.76
N LEU A 52 31.03 4.67 -9.66
CA LEU A 52 31.91 5.73 -9.15
C LEU A 52 32.93 5.22 -8.13
N ARG A 53 32.72 4.05 -7.57
CA ARG A 53 33.57 3.49 -6.53
C ARG A 53 33.54 1.97 -6.54
N GLU A 54 34.71 1.35 -6.66
CA GLU A 54 34.85 -0.11 -6.65
C GLU A 54 34.77 -0.72 -5.24
N GLN A 55 35.29 -0.01 -4.24
CA GLN A 55 35.28 -0.50 -2.86
C GLN A 55 33.91 -0.35 -2.22
N GLU A 56 33.44 -1.38 -1.53
CA GLU A 56 32.22 -1.30 -0.73
C GLU A 56 32.35 -0.23 0.36
N ALA A 57 31.27 0.48 0.57
CA ALA A 57 31.16 1.47 1.63
C ALA A 57 30.49 0.84 2.86
N ASP A 58 30.93 1.24 4.05
CA ASP A 58 30.19 0.93 5.27
C ASP A 58 28.75 1.48 5.20
N THR A 59 27.86 0.93 6.02
CA THR A 59 26.43 1.25 5.95
C THR A 59 26.15 2.76 6.04
N ARG A 60 26.88 3.49 6.91
CA ARG A 60 26.65 4.94 7.08
C ARG A 60 27.09 5.73 5.87
N THR A 61 28.27 5.41 5.34
CA THR A 61 28.82 6.02 4.13
C THR A 61 27.91 5.73 2.93
N ARG A 62 27.45 4.48 2.77
CA ARG A 62 26.50 4.09 1.70
C ARG A 62 25.20 4.88 1.78
N GLN A 63 24.62 5.09 2.97
CA GLN A 63 23.41 5.89 3.11
C GLN A 63 23.65 7.37 2.76
N ALA A 64 24.77 7.95 3.18
CA ALA A 64 25.11 9.32 2.78
C ALA A 64 25.28 9.44 1.25
N LEU A 65 25.94 8.46 0.60
CA LEU A 65 26.06 8.43 -0.84
C LEU A 65 24.72 8.31 -1.54
N ARG A 66 23.84 7.38 -1.09
CA ARG A 66 22.49 7.25 -1.64
C ARG A 66 21.69 8.54 -1.53
N MET A 67 21.74 9.24 -0.38
CA MET A 67 21.07 10.53 -0.18
C MET A 67 21.62 11.60 -1.13
N GLY A 68 22.93 11.70 -1.27
CA GLY A 68 23.57 12.66 -2.17
C GLY A 68 23.26 12.40 -3.64
N VAL A 69 23.43 11.14 -4.10
CA VAL A 69 23.12 10.76 -5.47
C VAL A 69 21.64 10.92 -5.78
N TYR A 70 20.73 10.59 -4.83
CA TYR A 70 19.29 10.81 -5.00
C TYR A 70 18.96 12.29 -5.21
N GLN A 71 19.52 13.18 -4.40
CA GLN A 71 19.32 14.63 -4.54
C GLN A 71 19.82 15.14 -5.90
N LEU A 72 20.99 14.70 -6.34
CA LEU A 72 21.56 15.07 -7.65
C LEU A 72 20.75 14.52 -8.84
N LEU A 73 20.18 13.33 -8.70
CA LEU A 73 19.47 12.62 -9.76
C LEU A 73 17.99 13.05 -9.90
N ARG A 74 17.31 13.32 -8.79
CA ARG A 74 15.84 13.36 -8.73
C ARG A 74 15.24 14.63 -8.13
N THR A 75 16.05 15.52 -7.56
CA THR A 75 15.53 16.76 -6.97
C THR A 75 15.96 17.99 -7.77
N ARG A 76 15.31 19.11 -7.49
CA ARG A 76 15.67 20.41 -8.05
C ARG A 76 16.64 21.20 -7.15
N ILE A 77 17.20 20.54 -6.14
CA ILE A 77 18.18 21.16 -5.24
C ILE A 77 19.42 21.54 -6.06
N PRO A 78 19.96 22.77 -5.93
CA PRO A 78 21.20 23.14 -6.60
C PRO A 78 22.32 22.13 -6.30
N ARG A 79 23.05 21.69 -7.33
CA ARG A 79 24.07 20.62 -7.22
C ARG A 79 25.08 20.88 -6.11
N HIS A 80 25.57 22.12 -6.01
CA HIS A 80 26.52 22.50 -4.97
C HIS A 80 25.95 22.34 -3.56
N ALA A 81 24.65 22.69 -3.36
CA ALA A 81 23.96 22.53 -2.09
C ALA A 81 23.76 21.03 -1.76
N ALA A 82 23.31 20.23 -2.71
CA ALA A 82 23.14 18.77 -2.54
C ALA A 82 24.45 18.11 -2.11
N VAL A 83 25.58 18.49 -2.73
CA VAL A 83 26.91 17.95 -2.37
C VAL A 83 27.30 18.44 -0.96
N ASN A 84 27.28 19.75 -0.70
CA ASN A 84 27.76 20.32 0.55
C ASN A 84 26.97 19.81 1.77
N GLU A 85 25.64 19.83 1.69
CA GLU A 85 24.80 19.39 2.81
C GLU A 85 24.96 17.89 3.07
N THR A 86 25.05 17.08 2.02
CA THR A 86 25.30 15.65 2.20
C THR A 86 26.67 15.38 2.83
N VAL A 87 27.72 16.09 2.40
CA VAL A 87 29.06 15.99 2.98
C VAL A 87 29.07 16.40 4.46
N ASN A 88 28.32 17.44 4.82
CA ASN A 88 28.21 17.89 6.22
C ASN A 88 27.60 16.82 7.13
N THR A 89 26.66 16.02 6.63
CA THR A 89 26.03 14.92 7.39
C THR A 89 26.88 13.64 7.44
N ALA A 90 27.90 13.49 6.59
CA ALA A 90 28.65 12.24 6.41
C ALA A 90 29.66 11.94 7.55
N GLY A 91 29.88 12.84 8.48
CA GLY A 91 30.78 12.62 9.64
C GLY A 91 32.20 12.25 9.22
N ARG A 92 32.71 11.08 9.64
CA ARG A 92 34.07 10.61 9.31
C ARG A 92 34.28 10.32 7.82
N SER A 93 33.22 10.09 7.07
CA SER A 93 33.28 9.74 5.64
C SER A 93 33.23 10.96 4.70
N ARG A 94 33.33 12.18 5.22
CA ARG A 94 33.24 13.45 4.44
C ARG A 94 34.11 13.46 3.19
N ALA A 95 35.37 13.08 3.30
CA ALA A 95 36.31 13.08 2.18
C ALA A 95 35.85 12.15 1.05
N VAL A 96 35.44 10.93 1.40
CA VAL A 96 34.95 9.91 0.46
C VAL A 96 33.64 10.36 -0.20
N VAL A 97 32.67 10.82 0.61
CA VAL A 97 31.37 11.28 0.10
C VAL A 97 31.56 12.47 -0.85
N ASN A 98 32.41 13.45 -0.48
CA ASN A 98 32.70 14.59 -1.35
C ASN A 98 33.35 14.15 -2.67
N ALA A 99 34.34 13.26 -2.63
CA ALA A 99 35.02 12.79 -3.82
C ALA A 99 34.04 12.07 -4.78
N VAL A 100 33.21 11.17 -4.27
CA VAL A 100 32.23 10.41 -5.07
C VAL A 100 31.15 11.35 -5.64
N LEU A 101 30.57 12.24 -4.86
CA LEU A 101 29.52 13.14 -5.34
C LEU A 101 30.05 14.16 -6.37
N ARG A 102 31.26 14.67 -6.19
CA ARG A 102 31.90 15.54 -7.19
C ARG A 102 32.22 14.76 -8.47
N ARG A 103 32.64 13.51 -8.37
CA ARG A 103 32.82 12.63 -9.51
C ARG A 103 31.50 12.38 -10.25
N TYR A 104 30.39 12.13 -9.51
CA TYR A 104 29.06 12.01 -10.10
C TYR A 104 28.71 13.25 -10.97
N VAL A 105 28.91 14.46 -10.44
CA VAL A 105 28.59 15.71 -11.16
C VAL A 105 29.41 15.85 -12.44
N ARG A 106 30.69 15.41 -12.45
CA ARG A 106 31.55 15.47 -13.64
C ARG A 106 31.19 14.41 -14.70
N GLU A 107 30.81 13.18 -14.26
CA GLU A 107 30.59 12.02 -15.10
C GLU A 107 29.09 11.70 -15.31
N GLU A 108 28.21 12.66 -15.02
CA GLU A 108 26.76 12.44 -15.03
C GLU A 108 26.26 11.92 -16.37
N LYS A 109 26.74 12.47 -17.49
CA LYS A 109 26.30 12.06 -18.84
C LYS A 109 26.60 10.58 -19.11
N GLU A 110 27.79 10.15 -18.80
CA GLU A 110 28.25 8.76 -18.97
C GLU A 110 27.50 7.81 -18.02
N LEU A 111 27.24 8.28 -16.80
CA LEU A 111 26.45 7.53 -15.82
C LEU A 111 25.00 7.33 -16.28
N MET A 112 24.38 8.38 -16.85
CA MET A 112 23.01 8.28 -17.38
C MET A 112 22.95 7.36 -18.60
N GLN A 113 23.88 7.42 -19.52
CA GLN A 113 23.98 6.46 -20.63
C GLN A 113 24.14 5.02 -20.14
N SER A 114 24.99 4.81 -19.13
CA SER A 114 25.19 3.50 -18.50
C SER A 114 23.91 2.99 -17.82
N LEU A 115 23.14 3.88 -17.21
CA LEU A 115 21.85 3.56 -16.57
C LEU A 115 20.78 3.22 -17.61
N GLU A 116 20.70 3.94 -18.71
CA GLU A 116 19.76 3.66 -19.79
C GLU A 116 19.98 2.29 -20.43
N ALA A 117 21.25 1.86 -20.54
CA ALA A 117 21.61 0.54 -21.03
C ALA A 117 21.44 -0.59 -19.99
N ALA A 118 21.15 -0.25 -18.74
CA ALA A 118 21.03 -1.24 -17.67
C ALA A 118 19.69 -2.01 -17.72
N PRO A 119 19.63 -3.25 -17.18
CA PRO A 119 18.38 -4.00 -17.08
C PRO A 119 17.26 -3.21 -16.38
N VAL A 120 16.00 -3.49 -16.72
CA VAL A 120 14.80 -2.82 -16.19
C VAL A 120 14.83 -2.74 -14.67
N GLY A 121 15.18 -3.82 -13.97
CA GLY A 121 15.24 -3.85 -12.51
C GLY A 121 16.26 -2.90 -11.91
N VAL A 122 17.37 -2.60 -12.61
CA VAL A 122 18.36 -1.61 -12.21
C VAL A 122 17.87 -0.19 -12.56
N ARG A 123 17.47 -0.01 -13.80
CA ARG A 123 17.01 1.29 -14.33
C ARG A 123 15.82 1.83 -13.56
N LEU A 124 14.84 0.99 -13.25
CA LEU A 124 13.61 1.35 -12.55
C LEU A 124 13.59 0.91 -11.07
N SER A 125 14.74 0.48 -10.53
CA SER A 125 14.93 0.19 -9.09
C SER A 125 13.93 -0.82 -8.51
N HIS A 126 13.84 -2.01 -9.11
CA HIS A 126 13.07 -3.14 -8.60
C HIS A 126 13.97 -4.37 -8.41
N PRO A 127 13.72 -5.22 -7.41
CA PRO A 127 14.46 -6.46 -7.23
C PRO A 127 14.19 -7.45 -8.37
N GLU A 128 15.19 -8.25 -8.70
CA GLU A 128 15.13 -9.18 -9.83
C GLU A 128 14.00 -10.19 -9.69
N ILE A 129 13.73 -10.64 -8.46
CA ILE A 129 12.63 -11.55 -8.15
C ILE A 129 11.28 -11.03 -8.68
N LEU A 130 10.97 -9.75 -8.47
CA LEU A 130 9.70 -9.15 -8.94
C LEU A 130 9.72 -8.95 -10.46
N VAL A 131 10.82 -8.41 -11.00
CA VAL A 131 10.93 -8.16 -12.45
C VAL A 131 10.79 -9.46 -13.24
N SER A 132 11.48 -10.53 -12.84
CA SER A 132 11.41 -11.83 -13.50
C SER A 132 10.02 -12.45 -13.42
N ARG A 133 9.33 -12.34 -12.27
CA ARG A 133 7.95 -12.82 -12.07
C ARG A 133 6.99 -12.08 -12.99
N TRP A 134 7.01 -10.76 -12.95
CA TRP A 134 6.12 -9.92 -13.76
C TRP A 134 6.39 -10.05 -15.26
N THR A 135 7.67 -10.22 -15.67
CA THR A 135 8.00 -10.44 -17.07
C THR A 135 7.42 -11.77 -17.58
N ARG A 136 7.43 -12.82 -16.77
CA ARG A 136 6.76 -14.10 -17.10
C ARG A 136 5.24 -13.97 -17.17
N GLN A 137 4.66 -13.11 -16.34
CA GLN A 137 3.20 -12.96 -16.23
C GLN A 137 2.62 -11.98 -17.26
N PHE A 138 3.28 -10.86 -17.51
CA PHE A 138 2.76 -9.73 -18.30
C PHE A 138 3.59 -9.41 -19.55
N GLY A 139 4.77 -10.00 -19.71
CA GLY A 139 5.75 -9.59 -20.71
C GLY A 139 6.57 -8.39 -20.27
N ILE A 140 7.67 -8.12 -21.02
CA ILE A 140 8.66 -7.08 -20.63
C ILE A 140 8.10 -5.66 -20.72
N GLU A 141 7.22 -5.38 -21.69
CA GLU A 141 6.66 -4.04 -21.89
C GLU A 141 5.75 -3.63 -20.72
N ASP A 142 4.80 -4.48 -20.35
CA ASP A 142 3.88 -4.20 -19.25
C ASP A 142 4.59 -4.25 -17.89
N THR A 143 5.62 -5.09 -17.75
CA THR A 143 6.51 -5.06 -16.56
C THR A 143 7.24 -3.73 -16.45
N THR A 144 7.73 -3.19 -17.57
CA THR A 144 8.37 -1.87 -17.58
C THR A 144 7.38 -0.78 -17.16
N ARG A 145 6.18 -0.75 -17.75
CA ARG A 145 5.11 0.19 -17.38
C ARG A 145 4.71 0.08 -15.89
N LEU A 146 4.65 -1.15 -15.37
CA LEU A 146 4.37 -1.39 -13.94
C LEU A 146 5.48 -0.82 -13.04
N CYS A 147 6.75 -1.04 -13.41
CA CYS A 147 7.88 -0.50 -12.67
C CYS A 147 7.93 1.05 -12.73
N GLU A 148 7.58 1.64 -13.86
CA GLU A 148 7.43 3.09 -14.01
C GLU A 148 6.33 3.62 -13.10
N TRP A 149 5.12 3.03 -13.15
CA TRP A 149 4.01 3.36 -12.26
C TRP A 149 4.39 3.29 -10.79
N ASN A 150 5.08 2.24 -10.37
CA ASN A 150 5.52 2.05 -8.98
C ASN A 150 6.50 3.14 -8.51
N ASN A 151 7.14 3.84 -9.45
CA ASN A 151 8.09 4.91 -9.16
C ASN A 151 7.47 6.32 -9.22
N GLU A 152 6.28 6.47 -9.79
CA GLU A 152 5.58 7.75 -9.81
C GLU A 152 5.05 8.12 -8.42
N PRO A 153 4.98 9.42 -8.09
CA PRO A 153 4.26 9.88 -6.91
C PRO A 153 2.78 9.47 -6.97
N ALA A 154 2.24 8.97 -5.87
CA ALA A 154 0.83 8.62 -5.84
C ALA A 154 -0.04 9.87 -5.78
N ASP A 155 -1.12 9.88 -6.57
CA ASP A 155 -2.13 10.93 -6.48
C ASP A 155 -2.77 10.96 -5.08
N ILE A 156 -3.15 12.15 -4.66
CA ILE A 156 -3.94 12.35 -3.44
C ILE A 156 -5.40 12.11 -3.81
N LEU A 157 -5.90 10.94 -3.47
CA LEU A 157 -7.26 10.53 -3.73
C LEU A 157 -8.03 10.44 -2.43
N ILE A 158 -9.24 11.02 -2.40
CA ILE A 158 -10.13 10.97 -1.25
C ILE A 158 -11.45 10.33 -1.65
N ARG A 159 -12.01 9.55 -0.74
CA ARG A 159 -13.39 9.10 -0.80
C ARG A 159 -14.25 10.03 0.05
N VAL A 160 -15.30 10.58 -0.57
CA VAL A 160 -16.30 11.40 0.13
C VAL A 160 -17.10 10.53 1.11
N ASN A 161 -17.36 11.03 2.29
CA ASN A 161 -18.16 10.37 3.31
C ASN A 161 -19.62 10.83 3.23
N GLU A 162 -20.45 10.09 2.51
CA GLU A 162 -21.87 10.41 2.33
C GLU A 162 -22.73 10.31 3.59
N LEU A 163 -22.19 9.79 4.70
CA LEU A 163 -22.87 9.93 6.01
C LEU A 163 -22.86 11.38 6.51
N LYS A 164 -22.02 12.26 5.96
CA LYS A 164 -21.84 13.63 6.43
C LYS A 164 -22.02 14.70 5.35
N VAL A 165 -21.67 14.39 4.09
CA VAL A 165 -21.63 15.38 3.00
C VAL A 165 -21.73 14.70 1.64
N SER A 166 -22.37 15.32 0.68
CA SER A 166 -22.40 14.84 -0.70
C SER A 166 -21.14 15.26 -1.49
N VAL A 167 -20.84 14.52 -2.57
CA VAL A 167 -19.76 14.87 -3.50
C VAL A 167 -19.95 16.28 -4.08
N GLY A 168 -21.21 16.62 -4.44
CA GLY A 168 -21.51 17.93 -5.02
C GLY A 168 -21.28 19.11 -4.06
N GLU A 169 -21.52 18.91 -2.75
CA GLU A 169 -21.23 19.94 -1.74
C GLU A 169 -19.73 20.15 -1.56
N LEU A 170 -18.92 19.07 -1.48
CA LEU A 170 -17.45 19.20 -1.38
C LEU A 170 -16.83 19.84 -2.64
N MET A 171 -17.32 19.50 -3.82
CA MET A 171 -16.85 20.12 -5.06
C MET A 171 -17.17 21.63 -5.09
N LYS A 172 -18.36 22.05 -4.64
CA LYS A 172 -18.72 23.47 -4.54
C LYS A 172 -17.88 24.23 -3.51
N ALA A 173 -17.43 23.53 -2.46
CA ALA A 173 -16.55 24.10 -1.43
C ALA A 173 -15.08 24.28 -1.90
N GLY A 174 -14.80 24.07 -3.17
CA GLY A 174 -13.48 24.25 -3.77
C GLY A 174 -12.63 22.98 -3.78
N GLY A 175 -13.27 21.79 -3.86
CA GLY A 175 -12.56 20.54 -3.71
C GLY A 175 -12.55 19.61 -4.91
N GLY A 176 -11.38 19.39 -5.47
CA GLY A 176 -10.98 18.21 -6.21
C GLY A 176 -11.65 17.99 -7.59
N GLU A 177 -11.07 17.06 -8.32
CA GLU A 177 -11.56 16.60 -9.63
C GLU A 177 -12.22 15.22 -9.46
N PRO A 178 -13.39 14.95 -10.06
CA PRO A 178 -14.00 13.62 -10.06
C PRO A 178 -13.07 12.57 -10.66
N VAL A 179 -13.02 11.41 -10.04
CA VAL A 179 -12.24 10.27 -10.55
C VAL A 179 -13.16 9.33 -11.31
N ALA A 180 -12.87 9.09 -12.59
CA ALA A 180 -13.70 8.27 -13.47
C ALA A 180 -13.95 6.84 -12.95
N PHE A 181 -13.04 6.32 -12.12
CA PHE A 181 -13.12 4.96 -11.59
C PHE A 181 -14.28 4.76 -10.61
N HIS A 182 -14.63 5.79 -9.82
CA HIS A 182 -15.70 5.68 -8.82
C HIS A 182 -16.31 7.04 -8.46
N PRO A 183 -17.65 7.17 -8.41
CA PRO A 183 -18.35 8.46 -8.23
C PRO A 183 -18.09 9.17 -6.90
N LEU A 184 -17.73 8.44 -5.85
CA LEU A 184 -17.40 9.02 -4.54
C LEU A 184 -15.95 9.47 -4.41
N MET A 185 -15.14 9.34 -5.46
CA MET A 185 -13.72 9.64 -5.41
C MET A 185 -13.40 10.99 -6.02
N LEU A 186 -12.59 11.76 -5.30
CA LEU A 186 -12.04 13.02 -5.79
C LEU A 186 -10.52 12.98 -5.76
N LYS A 187 -9.89 13.52 -6.80
CA LYS A 187 -8.45 13.79 -6.86
C LYS A 187 -8.19 15.20 -6.34
N MET A 188 -7.23 15.31 -5.43
CA MET A 188 -6.87 16.56 -4.77
C MET A 188 -5.46 16.98 -5.15
N GLU A 189 -5.22 18.28 -5.29
CA GLU A 189 -3.85 18.81 -5.44
C GLU A 189 -3.06 18.74 -4.14
N LYS A 190 -3.74 18.92 -3.00
CA LYS A 190 -3.16 18.89 -1.65
C LYS A 190 -4.07 18.09 -0.71
N LEU A 191 -3.49 17.55 0.36
CA LEU A 191 -4.27 16.88 1.40
C LEU A 191 -5.26 17.88 2.03
N PRO A 192 -6.57 17.61 1.95
CA PRO A 192 -7.59 18.47 2.53
C PRO A 192 -7.70 18.23 4.04
N ILE A 193 -6.70 18.65 4.80
CA ILE A 193 -6.59 18.38 6.24
C ILE A 193 -7.88 18.71 7.02
N PRO A 194 -8.56 19.88 6.80
CA PRO A 194 -9.81 20.16 7.49
C PRO A 194 -10.89 19.10 7.23
N TRP A 195 -11.03 18.62 6.01
CA TRP A 195 -12.03 17.59 5.66
C TRP A 195 -11.68 16.21 6.23
N ILE A 196 -10.37 15.91 6.28
CA ILE A 196 -9.89 14.69 6.91
C ILE A 196 -10.21 14.71 8.41
N VAL A 197 -9.87 15.79 9.12
CA VAL A 197 -10.06 15.92 10.56
C VAL A 197 -11.54 15.90 10.93
N THR A 198 -12.40 16.55 10.16
CA THR A 198 -13.86 16.58 10.40
C THR A 198 -14.59 15.31 9.92
N GLY A 199 -13.87 14.41 9.24
CA GLY A 199 -14.42 13.15 8.74
C GLY A 199 -15.34 13.29 7.52
N LEU A 200 -15.23 14.38 6.78
CA LEU A 200 -15.96 14.57 5.50
C LEU A 200 -15.41 13.67 4.39
N CYS A 201 -14.17 13.20 4.56
CA CYS A 201 -13.53 12.31 3.60
C CYS A 201 -12.56 11.33 4.26
N TYR A 202 -12.18 10.31 3.49
CA TYR A 202 -11.14 9.35 3.81
C TYR A 202 -10.12 9.24 2.66
N VAL A 203 -8.82 9.31 2.97
CA VAL A 203 -7.76 9.14 1.94
C VAL A 203 -7.67 7.66 1.57
N GLN A 204 -7.95 7.35 0.31
CA GLN A 204 -8.06 5.97 -0.13
C GLN A 204 -7.86 5.87 -1.66
N ASP A 205 -7.29 4.76 -2.13
CA ASP A 205 -7.27 4.46 -3.56
C ASP A 205 -8.62 3.87 -4.00
N PRO A 206 -9.15 4.22 -5.16
CA PRO A 206 -10.46 3.73 -5.62
C PRO A 206 -10.50 2.21 -5.84
N SER A 207 -9.38 1.57 -6.17
CA SER A 207 -9.32 0.10 -6.34
C SER A 207 -9.74 -0.66 -5.08
N THR A 208 -9.54 -0.06 -3.91
CA THR A 208 -9.88 -0.66 -2.61
C THR A 208 -11.40 -0.77 -2.38
N LEU A 209 -12.22 0.01 -3.10
CA LEU A 209 -13.68 -0.01 -3.00
C LEU A 209 -14.30 -1.22 -3.73
N MET A 210 -13.60 -1.74 -4.73
CA MET A 210 -14.06 -2.84 -5.57
C MET A 210 -14.56 -4.06 -4.76
N ALA A 211 -13.85 -4.42 -3.69
CA ALA A 211 -14.24 -5.53 -2.82
C ALA A 211 -15.53 -5.24 -2.05
N CYS A 212 -15.69 -4.01 -1.57
CA CYS A 212 -16.89 -3.59 -0.85
C CYS A 212 -18.11 -3.50 -1.77
N GLU A 213 -17.95 -2.97 -2.99
CA GLU A 213 -19.00 -2.94 -4.02
C GLU A 213 -19.42 -4.35 -4.44
N MET A 214 -18.46 -5.27 -4.53
CA MET A 214 -18.76 -6.66 -4.88
C MET A 214 -19.52 -7.37 -3.75
N LEU A 215 -19.23 -7.05 -2.48
CA LEU A 215 -19.94 -7.58 -1.32
C LEU A 215 -21.36 -7.00 -1.21
N ALA A 216 -21.52 -5.73 -1.54
CA ALA A 216 -22.79 -5.00 -1.61
C ALA A 216 -23.72 -5.25 -0.38
N PRO A 217 -23.29 -4.95 0.85
CA PRO A 217 -24.14 -5.14 2.02
C PRO A 217 -25.33 -4.18 1.97
N ARG A 218 -26.46 -4.64 2.54
CA ARG A 218 -27.70 -3.87 2.60
C ARG A 218 -27.93 -3.32 4.01
N PRO A 219 -28.68 -2.23 4.16
CA PRO A 219 -29.19 -1.82 5.46
C PRO A 219 -29.85 -3.00 6.19
N GLY A 220 -29.50 -3.20 7.45
CA GLY A 220 -29.98 -4.33 8.26
C GLY A 220 -29.13 -5.59 8.22
N ASP A 221 -28.22 -5.76 7.26
CA ASP A 221 -27.33 -6.91 7.19
C ASP A 221 -26.40 -6.99 8.44
N ARG A 222 -26.04 -8.21 8.77
CA ARG A 222 -24.97 -8.51 9.72
C ARG A 222 -23.67 -8.84 8.96
N VAL A 223 -22.68 -7.99 9.06
CA VAL A 223 -21.46 -8.05 8.28
C VAL A 223 -20.25 -8.38 9.16
N LEU A 224 -19.35 -9.24 8.69
CA LEU A 224 -18.01 -9.42 9.25
C LEU A 224 -16.98 -8.77 8.31
N ASP A 225 -16.16 -7.86 8.85
CA ASP A 225 -14.92 -7.42 8.23
C ASP A 225 -13.76 -8.06 8.98
N ALA A 226 -13.20 -9.12 8.40
CA ALA A 226 -12.32 -10.03 9.12
C ALA A 226 -10.89 -9.48 9.33
N CYS A 227 -10.42 -8.55 8.49
CA CYS A 227 -9.10 -7.93 8.57
C CYS A 227 -9.22 -6.40 8.39
N ALA A 228 -10.00 -5.77 9.28
CA ALA A 228 -10.62 -4.48 9.10
C ALA A 228 -9.69 -3.25 9.15
N ALA A 229 -8.62 -3.33 9.95
CA ALA A 229 -7.82 -2.14 10.24
C ALA A 229 -6.98 -1.66 9.04
N PRO A 230 -6.94 -0.36 8.79
CA PRO A 230 -7.30 0.78 9.65
C PRO A 230 -8.74 1.31 9.48
N GLY A 231 -9.66 0.61 8.76
CA GLY A 231 -11.08 0.95 8.71
C GLY A 231 -11.59 1.61 7.44
N GLY A 232 -10.77 1.71 6.39
CA GLY A 232 -11.18 2.31 5.11
C GLY A 232 -12.32 1.53 4.44
N LYS A 233 -12.24 0.19 4.41
CA LYS A 233 -13.29 -0.68 3.88
C LYS A 233 -14.48 -0.76 4.84
N THR A 234 -14.23 -0.94 6.13
CA THR A 234 -15.28 -0.97 7.17
C THR A 234 -16.18 0.27 7.11
N SER A 235 -15.57 1.47 7.04
CA SER A 235 -16.34 2.72 6.97
C SER A 235 -17.12 2.88 5.66
N TYR A 236 -16.62 2.32 4.56
CA TYR A 236 -17.36 2.32 3.29
C TYR A 236 -18.55 1.34 3.32
N LEU A 237 -18.38 0.16 3.94
CA LEU A 237 -19.50 -0.76 4.16
C LEU A 237 -20.59 -0.11 5.05
N ALA A 238 -20.20 0.55 6.16
CA ALA A 238 -21.12 1.26 7.03
C ALA A 238 -21.88 2.39 6.31
N GLN A 239 -21.18 3.13 5.42
CA GLN A 239 -21.78 4.15 4.58
C GLN A 239 -22.84 3.55 3.64
N GLY A 240 -22.53 2.45 2.95
CA GLY A 240 -23.48 1.74 2.08
C GLY A 240 -24.67 1.16 2.84
N MET A 241 -24.47 0.79 4.09
CA MET A 241 -25.53 0.33 5.00
C MET A 241 -26.26 1.48 5.70
N LYS A 242 -25.91 2.75 5.51
CA LYS A 242 -26.50 3.92 6.16
C LYS A 242 -26.46 3.86 7.69
N ASN A 243 -25.43 3.25 8.27
CA ASN A 243 -25.31 2.94 9.70
C ASN A 243 -26.42 2.00 10.24
N GLU A 244 -27.15 1.30 9.39
CA GLU A 244 -28.14 0.31 9.79
C GLU A 244 -27.57 -1.11 9.80
N GLY A 245 -28.13 -2.01 10.63
CA GLY A 245 -27.58 -3.35 10.83
C GLY A 245 -26.37 -3.36 11.76
N ARG A 246 -25.46 -4.33 11.58
CA ARG A 246 -24.28 -4.49 12.45
C ARG A 246 -23.06 -4.96 11.69
N ILE A 247 -21.94 -4.28 11.82
CA ILE A 247 -20.65 -4.72 11.32
C ILE A 247 -19.79 -5.17 12.52
N VAL A 248 -19.21 -6.36 12.44
CA VAL A 248 -18.15 -6.81 13.36
C VAL A 248 -16.82 -6.66 12.63
N ALA A 249 -15.99 -5.72 13.08
CA ALA A 249 -14.72 -5.39 12.47
C ALA A 249 -13.58 -5.98 13.32
N CYS A 250 -12.82 -6.89 12.74
CA CYS A 250 -11.76 -7.63 13.41
C CYS A 250 -10.36 -7.32 12.86
N ASP A 251 -9.35 -7.33 13.72
CA ASP A 251 -7.94 -7.35 13.33
C ASP A 251 -7.12 -8.02 14.44
N VAL A 252 -5.98 -8.59 14.08
CA VAL A 252 -5.05 -9.25 15.01
C VAL A 252 -4.27 -8.23 15.85
N SER A 253 -4.01 -7.04 15.32
CA SER A 253 -3.19 -5.99 15.95
C SER A 253 -4.01 -5.04 16.81
N ALA A 254 -3.74 -5.01 18.11
CA ALA A 254 -4.38 -4.07 19.03
C ALA A 254 -4.09 -2.59 18.67
N GLU A 255 -2.88 -2.27 18.22
CA GLU A 255 -2.50 -0.93 17.77
C GLU A 255 -3.32 -0.51 16.55
N ARG A 256 -3.43 -1.37 15.55
CA ARG A 256 -4.21 -1.09 14.34
C ARG A 256 -5.71 -0.93 14.65
N LEU A 257 -6.23 -1.67 15.65
CA LEU A 257 -7.61 -1.51 16.14
C LEU A 257 -7.84 -0.15 16.82
N GLY A 258 -6.83 0.44 17.45
CA GLY A 258 -6.88 1.82 17.95
C GLY A 258 -7.18 2.80 16.81
N ARG A 259 -6.36 2.76 15.76
CA ARG A 259 -6.56 3.58 14.56
C ARG A 259 -7.90 3.33 13.85
N LEU A 260 -8.38 2.09 13.86
CA LEU A 260 -9.72 1.75 13.34
C LEU A 260 -10.81 2.50 14.12
N ARG A 261 -10.80 2.48 15.47
CA ARG A 261 -11.77 3.17 16.30
C ARG A 261 -11.77 4.68 16.07
N GLU A 262 -10.59 5.30 16.07
CA GLU A 262 -10.42 6.73 15.77
C GLU A 262 -11.00 7.11 14.39
N ASN A 263 -10.76 6.29 13.37
CA ASN A 263 -11.29 6.53 12.03
C ASN A 263 -12.81 6.38 11.99
N LEU A 264 -13.38 5.36 12.64
CA LEU A 264 -14.83 5.14 12.67
C LEU A 264 -15.54 6.29 13.39
N GLU A 265 -15.04 6.72 14.55
CA GLU A 265 -15.56 7.85 15.31
C GLU A 265 -15.53 9.13 14.48
N ARG A 266 -14.36 9.46 13.91
CA ARG A 266 -14.17 10.64 13.07
C ARG A 266 -15.11 10.66 11.87
N LEU A 267 -15.36 9.51 11.25
CA LEU A 267 -16.24 9.37 10.10
C LEU A 267 -17.75 9.30 10.47
N GLY A 268 -18.11 9.26 11.75
CA GLY A 268 -19.50 9.16 12.19
C GLY A 268 -20.13 7.79 11.96
N VAL A 269 -19.31 6.75 12.00
CA VAL A 269 -19.77 5.35 11.86
C VAL A 269 -20.22 4.84 13.23
N THR A 270 -21.46 4.38 13.34
CA THR A 270 -22.10 4.03 14.62
C THR A 270 -22.52 2.56 14.75
N ASN A 271 -22.55 1.81 13.66
CA ASN A 271 -23.03 0.42 13.62
C ASN A 271 -21.91 -0.63 13.66
N VAL A 272 -20.69 -0.27 14.10
CA VAL A 272 -19.52 -1.15 14.09
C VAL A 272 -19.11 -1.55 15.50
N GLU A 273 -18.97 -2.86 15.71
CA GLU A 273 -18.32 -3.46 16.88
C GLU A 273 -16.89 -3.86 16.53
N VAL A 274 -15.90 -3.32 17.27
CA VAL A 274 -14.48 -3.58 17.02
C VAL A 274 -13.98 -4.67 17.97
N ARG A 275 -13.47 -5.78 17.41
CA ARG A 275 -12.94 -6.93 18.15
C ARG A 275 -11.51 -7.28 17.74
N LYS A 276 -10.71 -7.75 18.69
CA LYS A 276 -9.42 -8.39 18.40
C LYS A 276 -9.68 -9.86 18.08
N ALA A 277 -9.26 -10.31 16.88
CA ALA A 277 -9.36 -11.70 16.46
C ALA A 277 -8.19 -12.09 15.55
N ASP A 278 -7.66 -13.28 15.76
CA ASP A 278 -6.69 -13.94 14.88
C ASP A 278 -7.40 -15.10 14.18
N TRP A 279 -7.78 -14.87 12.92
CA TRP A 279 -8.51 -15.87 12.13
C TRP A 279 -7.64 -17.02 11.61
N LEU A 280 -6.32 -16.99 11.78
CA LEU A 280 -5.44 -18.13 11.56
C LEU A 280 -5.47 -19.12 12.74
N ARG A 281 -5.90 -18.64 13.89
CA ARG A 281 -6.16 -19.44 15.09
C ARG A 281 -7.64 -19.31 15.39
N ALA A 282 -8.32 -20.40 15.73
CA ALA A 282 -9.74 -20.31 16.13
C ALA A 282 -9.88 -19.26 17.26
N PRO A 283 -10.45 -18.07 17.00
CA PRO A 283 -10.49 -17.02 18.03
C PRO A 283 -11.44 -17.45 19.16
N PRO A 284 -11.08 -17.13 20.41
CA PRO A 284 -11.98 -17.33 21.53
C PRO A 284 -13.33 -16.65 21.27
N GLY A 285 -14.44 -17.30 21.57
CA GLY A 285 -15.77 -16.73 21.34
C GLY A 285 -16.23 -16.73 19.88
N GLN A 286 -15.59 -17.46 18.96
CA GLN A 286 -16.02 -17.56 17.56
C GLN A 286 -17.48 -18.04 17.43
N LYS A 287 -17.90 -19.00 18.27
CA LYS A 287 -19.28 -19.51 18.31
C LYS A 287 -20.28 -18.43 18.75
N GLU A 288 -19.86 -17.53 19.63
CA GLU A 288 -20.68 -16.43 20.19
C GLU A 288 -20.90 -15.30 19.18
N LEU A 289 -20.05 -15.21 18.14
CA LEU A 289 -20.20 -14.23 17.07
C LEU A 289 -21.48 -14.48 16.25
N GLY A 290 -21.99 -15.72 16.22
CA GLY A 290 -23.14 -16.10 15.38
C GLY A 290 -22.79 -16.10 13.89
N LYS A 291 -23.80 -16.04 13.05
CA LYS A 291 -23.66 -16.08 11.60
C LYS A 291 -23.86 -14.71 10.96
N PHE A 292 -23.21 -14.49 9.81
CA PHE A 292 -23.21 -13.24 9.06
C PHE A 292 -23.90 -13.40 7.70
N ASP A 293 -24.56 -12.35 7.25
CA ASP A 293 -25.14 -12.26 5.91
C ASP A 293 -24.04 -12.02 4.87
N ARG A 294 -23.02 -11.23 5.27
CA ARG A 294 -21.90 -10.82 4.43
C ARG A 294 -20.58 -10.93 5.19
N ILE A 295 -19.55 -11.39 4.51
CA ILE A 295 -18.19 -11.41 5.05
C ILE A 295 -17.24 -10.75 4.06
N LEU A 296 -16.49 -9.75 4.50
CA LEU A 296 -15.33 -9.21 3.81
C LEU A 296 -14.07 -9.81 4.42
N LEU A 297 -13.25 -10.44 3.61
CA LEU A 297 -11.91 -10.90 3.96
C LEU A 297 -10.88 -10.19 3.09
N ASP A 298 -10.44 -9.00 3.54
CA ASP A 298 -9.33 -8.27 2.94
C ASP A 298 -8.03 -8.83 3.49
N ALA A 299 -7.55 -9.90 2.86
CA ALA A 299 -6.52 -10.76 3.41
C ALA A 299 -5.13 -10.10 3.42
N PRO A 300 -4.31 -10.34 4.45
CA PRO A 300 -2.89 -10.01 4.41
C PRO A 300 -2.23 -10.64 3.18
N CYS A 301 -1.48 -9.84 2.43
CA CYS A 301 -0.91 -10.25 1.16
C CYS A 301 0.49 -9.62 0.93
N SER A 302 1.11 -9.94 -0.21
CA SER A 302 2.41 -9.38 -0.62
C SER A 302 2.39 -7.87 -0.86
N ASN A 303 1.23 -7.25 -1.05
CA ASN A 303 1.06 -5.84 -1.39
C ASN A 303 1.74 -5.41 -2.71
N THR A 304 1.96 -6.32 -3.65
CA THR A 304 2.65 -6.02 -4.93
C THR A 304 1.88 -5.06 -5.84
N GLY A 305 0.57 -4.94 -5.63
CA GLY A 305 -0.28 -3.97 -6.36
C GLY A 305 -0.19 -2.53 -5.86
N VAL A 306 0.38 -2.30 -4.66
CA VAL A 306 0.41 -0.97 -3.99
C VAL A 306 1.83 -0.47 -3.71
N ILE A 307 2.82 -0.97 -4.43
CA ILE A 307 4.25 -0.60 -4.26
C ILE A 307 4.47 0.90 -4.45
N ARG A 308 3.69 1.58 -5.29
CA ARG A 308 3.71 3.04 -5.47
C ARG A 308 3.56 3.78 -4.14
N ARG A 309 2.68 3.27 -3.25
CA ARG A 309 2.38 3.84 -1.93
C ARG A 309 3.24 3.23 -0.82
N ARG A 310 3.54 1.94 -0.92
CA ARG A 310 4.34 1.19 0.05
C ARG A 310 5.69 0.84 -0.56
N VAL A 311 6.56 1.85 -0.67
CA VAL A 311 7.81 1.76 -1.45
C VAL A 311 8.78 0.70 -0.97
N ASP A 312 8.76 0.37 0.31
CA ASP A 312 9.67 -0.60 0.93
C ASP A 312 9.25 -2.06 0.76
N VAL A 313 8.00 -2.32 0.38
CA VAL A 313 7.49 -3.66 0.12
C VAL A 313 8.34 -4.39 -0.90
N ARG A 314 8.75 -3.70 -1.99
CA ARG A 314 9.57 -4.30 -3.04
C ARG A 314 10.86 -4.93 -2.55
N TRP A 315 11.43 -4.43 -1.44
CA TRP A 315 12.70 -4.91 -0.88
C TRP A 315 12.56 -5.98 0.20
N ARG A 316 11.34 -6.26 0.62
CA ARG A 316 11.03 -7.18 1.73
C ARG A 316 10.60 -8.55 1.27
N LEU A 317 10.06 -8.64 0.05
CA LEU A 317 9.52 -9.87 -0.51
C LEU A 317 10.62 -10.86 -0.87
N LYS A 318 10.38 -12.13 -0.51
CA LYS A 318 11.22 -13.28 -0.80
C LYS A 318 10.41 -14.33 -1.55
N GLU A 319 11.07 -15.28 -2.23
CA GLU A 319 10.40 -16.38 -2.93
C GLU A 319 9.43 -17.17 -2.03
N GLU A 320 9.83 -17.39 -0.76
CA GLU A 320 9.03 -18.13 0.21
C GLU A 320 7.70 -17.45 0.53
N ASP A 321 7.62 -16.12 0.40
CA ASP A 321 6.39 -15.37 0.69
C ASP A 321 5.28 -15.70 -0.31
N PHE A 322 5.63 -15.95 -1.57
CA PHE A 322 4.67 -16.32 -2.62
C PHE A 322 4.10 -17.74 -2.48
N LEU A 323 4.65 -18.54 -1.56
CA LEU A 323 4.09 -19.83 -1.15
C LEU A 323 3.34 -19.69 0.18
N ARG A 324 3.96 -19.04 1.17
CA ARG A 324 3.44 -18.91 2.53
C ARG A 324 2.16 -18.08 2.62
N LEU A 325 2.09 -16.97 1.86
CA LEU A 325 0.93 -16.07 1.91
C LEU A 325 -0.35 -16.73 1.37
N PRO A 326 -0.36 -17.42 0.22
CA PRO A 326 -1.52 -18.16 -0.25
C PRO A 326 -2.02 -19.23 0.74
N ASP A 327 -1.12 -19.90 1.45
CA ASP A 327 -1.50 -20.88 2.47
C ASP A 327 -2.19 -20.23 3.67
N ALA A 328 -1.66 -19.10 4.14
CA ALA A 328 -2.30 -18.31 5.19
C ALA A 328 -3.66 -17.77 4.74
N GLN A 329 -3.78 -17.28 3.53
CA GLN A 329 -5.02 -16.77 2.96
C GLN A 329 -6.09 -17.87 2.85
N MET A 330 -5.69 -19.07 2.44
CA MET A 330 -6.60 -20.23 2.40
C MET A 330 -7.07 -20.61 3.80
N GLY A 331 -6.18 -20.58 4.80
CA GLY A 331 -6.53 -20.79 6.21
C GLY A 331 -7.56 -19.77 6.70
N LEU A 332 -7.39 -18.49 6.35
CA LEU A 332 -8.35 -17.44 6.68
C LEU A 332 -9.72 -17.70 6.06
N ILE A 333 -9.77 -18.04 4.76
CA ILE A 333 -11.04 -18.35 4.05
C ILE A 333 -11.78 -19.49 4.78
N LYS A 334 -11.11 -20.59 5.07
CA LYS A 334 -11.71 -21.74 5.76
C LYS A 334 -12.31 -21.37 7.12
N ASN A 335 -11.58 -20.56 7.88
CA ASN A 335 -12.00 -20.19 9.22
C ASN A 335 -13.18 -19.21 9.24
N VAL A 336 -13.30 -18.31 8.26
CA VAL A 336 -14.43 -17.38 8.18
C VAL A 336 -15.63 -17.95 7.42
N ALA A 337 -15.44 -18.89 6.49
CA ALA A 337 -16.51 -19.51 5.71
C ALA A 337 -17.59 -20.14 6.60
N GLY A 338 -17.16 -20.80 7.68
CA GLY A 338 -18.07 -21.38 8.66
C GLY A 338 -18.99 -20.38 9.37
N LEU A 339 -18.68 -19.10 9.36
CA LEU A 339 -19.48 -18.03 9.96
C LEU A 339 -20.53 -17.42 9.00
N LEU A 340 -20.49 -17.78 7.71
CA LEU A 340 -21.44 -17.29 6.73
C LEU A 340 -22.79 -18.02 6.88
N LYS A 341 -23.91 -17.32 6.77
CA LYS A 341 -25.24 -17.92 6.68
C LYS A 341 -25.41 -18.67 5.36
N PRO A 342 -26.27 -19.70 5.26
CA PRO A 342 -26.73 -20.22 3.98
C PRO A 342 -27.29 -19.08 3.11
N GLY A 343 -26.91 -19.03 1.83
CA GLY A 343 -27.26 -17.92 0.93
C GLY A 343 -26.48 -16.62 1.15
N GLY A 344 -25.62 -16.56 2.15
CA GLY A 344 -24.76 -15.40 2.43
C GLY A 344 -23.64 -15.25 1.41
N ALA A 345 -23.00 -14.09 1.38
CA ALA A 345 -21.90 -13.76 0.46
C ALA A 345 -20.59 -13.49 1.20
N LEU A 346 -19.49 -14.04 0.69
CA LEU A 346 -18.12 -13.77 1.12
C LEU A 346 -17.35 -13.15 -0.04
N VAL A 347 -16.69 -12.00 0.23
CA VAL A 347 -15.69 -11.44 -0.69
C VAL A 347 -14.32 -11.64 -0.09
N TYR A 348 -13.49 -12.37 -0.80
CA TYR A 348 -12.03 -12.44 -0.59
C TYR A 348 -11.36 -11.34 -1.41
N SER A 349 -10.47 -10.57 -0.81
CA SER A 349 -9.73 -9.54 -1.53
C SER A 349 -8.27 -9.43 -1.08
N THR A 350 -7.42 -8.95 -2.00
CA THR A 350 -6.02 -8.63 -1.79
C THR A 350 -5.64 -7.34 -2.51
N CYS A 351 -4.57 -6.69 -2.08
CA CYS A 351 -3.86 -5.66 -2.86
C CYS A 351 -2.62 -6.23 -3.55
N SER A 352 -2.66 -7.51 -3.92
CA SER A 352 -1.63 -8.22 -4.68
C SER A 352 -2.03 -8.34 -6.15
N ILE A 353 -1.02 -8.35 -7.03
CA ILE A 353 -1.17 -8.68 -8.45
C ILE A 353 -0.67 -10.10 -8.76
N GLU A 354 -0.23 -10.85 -7.76
CA GLU A 354 0.35 -12.18 -7.91
C GLU A 354 -0.74 -13.25 -8.11
N PRO A 355 -0.62 -14.11 -9.12
CA PRO A 355 -1.61 -15.17 -9.40
C PRO A 355 -1.79 -16.14 -8.24
N GLU A 356 -0.72 -16.44 -7.51
CA GLU A 356 -0.70 -17.37 -6.38
C GLU A 356 -1.63 -16.91 -5.25
N GLU A 357 -1.67 -15.59 -4.99
CA GLU A 357 -2.52 -14.99 -3.96
C GLU A 357 -3.94 -14.70 -4.45
N ASN A 358 -4.19 -14.76 -5.74
CA ASN A 358 -5.45 -14.37 -6.37
C ASN A 358 -6.18 -15.59 -6.97
N ASP A 359 -5.93 -15.88 -8.24
CA ASP A 359 -6.65 -16.95 -8.96
C ASP A 359 -6.39 -18.34 -8.38
N GLU A 360 -5.19 -18.61 -7.86
CA GLU A 360 -4.87 -19.90 -7.28
C GLU A 360 -5.55 -20.11 -5.94
N VAL A 361 -5.61 -19.07 -5.08
CA VAL A 361 -6.39 -19.13 -3.84
C VAL A 361 -7.87 -19.36 -4.14
N VAL A 362 -8.43 -18.69 -5.16
CA VAL A 362 -9.83 -18.90 -5.58
C VAL A 362 -10.06 -20.35 -6.05
N ARG A 363 -9.17 -20.89 -6.88
CA ARG A 363 -9.24 -22.30 -7.32
C ARG A 363 -9.11 -23.29 -6.16
N ARG A 364 -8.24 -22.99 -5.20
CA ARG A 364 -8.09 -23.79 -3.97
C ARG A 364 -9.35 -23.72 -3.12
N ALA A 365 -9.93 -22.52 -2.91
CA ALA A 365 -11.14 -22.32 -2.13
C ALA A 365 -12.30 -23.16 -2.68
N ALA A 366 -12.46 -23.21 -4.00
CA ALA A 366 -13.49 -24.04 -4.64
C ALA A 366 -13.33 -25.57 -4.38
N ARG A 367 -12.11 -26.04 -4.10
CA ARG A 367 -11.83 -27.44 -3.80
C ARG A 367 -11.83 -27.76 -2.30
N GLU A 368 -11.28 -26.83 -1.50
CA GLU A 368 -10.97 -27.07 -0.09
C GLU A 368 -12.01 -26.47 0.88
N ALA A 369 -12.96 -25.67 0.37
CA ALA A 369 -14.10 -25.11 1.10
C ALA A 369 -15.38 -25.31 0.27
N PRO A 370 -15.86 -26.58 0.11
CA PRO A 370 -16.93 -26.95 -0.81
C PRO A 370 -18.29 -26.30 -0.50
N GLU A 371 -18.47 -25.76 0.71
CA GLU A 371 -19.63 -24.94 1.08
C GLU A 371 -19.64 -23.56 0.39
N LEU A 372 -18.51 -23.13 -0.18
CA LEU A 372 -18.39 -21.86 -0.90
C LEU A 372 -18.48 -22.10 -2.42
N LYS A 373 -19.43 -21.46 -3.05
CA LYS A 373 -19.59 -21.42 -4.50
C LYS A 373 -18.95 -20.14 -5.06
N PHE A 374 -17.92 -20.27 -5.90
CA PHE A 374 -17.35 -19.14 -6.63
C PHE A 374 -18.39 -18.56 -7.60
N VAL A 375 -18.52 -17.23 -7.62
CA VAL A 375 -19.45 -16.50 -8.49
C VAL A 375 -18.72 -15.75 -9.57
N LYS A 376 -17.83 -14.83 -9.16
CA LYS A 376 -17.06 -13.97 -10.07
C LYS A 376 -15.84 -13.40 -9.38
N SER A 377 -14.89 -12.92 -10.17
CA SER A 377 -13.76 -12.13 -9.69
C SER A 377 -13.55 -10.87 -10.53
N ARG A 378 -12.87 -9.90 -9.95
CA ARG A 378 -12.46 -8.66 -10.62
C ARG A 378 -11.05 -8.29 -10.14
N ARG A 379 -10.26 -7.68 -11.01
CA ARG A 379 -8.92 -7.18 -10.68
C ARG A 379 -8.64 -5.85 -11.34
N THR A 380 -7.73 -5.09 -10.74
CA THR A 380 -7.10 -3.93 -11.34
C THR A 380 -5.60 -4.17 -11.48
N LEU A 381 -5.03 -3.69 -12.57
CA LEU A 381 -3.59 -3.73 -12.84
C LEU A 381 -3.10 -2.29 -13.06
N PRO A 382 -2.12 -1.80 -12.29
CA PRO A 382 -1.73 -0.39 -12.27
C PRO A 382 -1.38 0.18 -13.65
N PHE A 383 -0.64 -0.55 -14.45
CA PHE A 383 -0.20 -0.13 -15.78
C PHE A 383 -1.35 -0.03 -16.80
N ARG A 384 -2.47 -0.72 -16.55
CA ARG A 384 -3.66 -0.75 -17.41
C ARG A 384 -4.76 0.19 -16.92
N ASP A 385 -5.08 0.08 -15.62
CA ASP A 385 -6.31 0.68 -15.05
C ASP A 385 -6.06 2.05 -14.40
N LYS A 386 -4.80 2.46 -14.28
CA LYS A 386 -4.37 3.74 -13.69
C LYS A 386 -4.84 3.97 -12.24
N VAL A 387 -5.02 2.88 -11.51
CA VAL A 387 -5.29 2.80 -10.06
C VAL A 387 -4.38 1.74 -9.46
N ASP A 388 -4.33 1.64 -8.15
CA ASP A 388 -3.54 0.60 -7.49
C ASP A 388 -4.03 -0.81 -7.90
N GLY A 389 -3.13 -1.80 -7.84
CA GLY A 389 -3.47 -3.19 -8.08
C GLY A 389 -4.29 -3.76 -6.94
N ALA A 390 -5.41 -4.39 -7.29
CA ALA A 390 -6.29 -5.06 -6.36
C ALA A 390 -6.96 -6.26 -7.01
N PHE A 391 -7.37 -7.20 -6.18
CA PHE A 391 -8.16 -8.36 -6.56
C PHE A 391 -9.32 -8.56 -5.60
N ALA A 392 -10.47 -8.98 -6.11
CA ALA A 392 -11.61 -9.40 -5.32
C ALA A 392 -12.32 -10.58 -5.98
N ALA A 393 -12.74 -11.54 -5.17
CA ALA A 393 -13.51 -12.72 -5.58
C ALA A 393 -14.73 -12.90 -4.68
N LEU A 394 -15.89 -13.04 -5.30
CA LEU A 394 -17.17 -13.26 -4.64
C LEU A 394 -17.49 -14.76 -4.59
N PHE A 395 -17.83 -15.20 -3.40
CA PHE A 395 -18.38 -16.53 -3.14
C PHE A 395 -19.75 -16.40 -2.48
N THR A 396 -20.60 -17.38 -2.70
CA THR A 396 -21.86 -17.56 -1.96
C THR A 396 -21.81 -18.88 -1.20
N ARG A 397 -22.44 -18.93 -0.03
CA ARG A 397 -22.62 -20.19 0.69
C ARG A 397 -23.84 -20.92 0.19
N ALA A 398 -23.67 -22.20 -0.14
CA ALA A 398 -24.77 -23.09 -0.50
C ALA A 398 -25.74 -23.30 0.68
#